data_1e9fa315bded0bcb44fc976c1d275a5b
#
_entry.id   1e9fa315bded0bcb44fc976c1d275a5b
#
_cell.length_a   1.000
_cell.length_b   1.000
_cell.length_c   1.000
_cell.angle_alpha   90.00
_cell.angle_beta   90.00
_cell.angle_gamma   90.00
#
_symmetry.space_group_name_H-M   'P 1'
#
loop_
_entity.id
_entity.type
_entity.pdbx_description
1 polymer ?
#
loop_
_entity_poly.entity_id
_entity_poly.type
_entity_poly.pdbx_seq_one_letter_code
_entity_poly.pdbx_strand_id
1 'polypeptide(L)'
;MPEVRQEYKMHSLPAVFLMEATLSDEMVNDLNEYLDDLLNQEDRVSHAGTLVGQIGNGEQLTMDHNHPKLGKFNELIQIMGADYVKNFAGSTVNPFKENRVVETDELWSVHSYAGDYNPIHDNGTKTLMGISCTCWTKVPQQILDQPTSGTNEYGLYNSSGHSDGCITFNYGQGSLMDTERLRPPQMVIMKPEVGKFFMFPSWLQHSVYPFKGDGERRTVAANLNVWRVADDGTKH
;
A
#
# COMPACT_ATOMS: atom_id res chain seq x y z
N MET A 1 47.61 -20.24 16.82
CA MET A 1 46.34 -20.56 17.48
C MET A 1 45.48 -21.30 16.44
N PRO A 2 44.90 -22.46 16.74
CA PRO A 2 44.03 -23.13 15.78
C PRO A 2 42.83 -22.25 15.47
N GLU A 3 42.58 -22.01 14.18
CA GLU A 3 41.33 -21.36 13.72
C GLU A 3 40.15 -22.28 14.06
N VAL A 4 39.40 -21.96 15.08
CA VAL A 4 38.11 -22.62 15.35
C VAL A 4 37.10 -22.03 14.40
N ARG A 5 36.93 -22.64 13.23
CA ARG A 5 35.80 -22.33 12.34
C ARG A 5 34.58 -23.06 12.85
N GLN A 6 33.69 -22.30 13.48
CA GLN A 6 32.36 -22.80 13.85
C GLN A 6 31.38 -22.52 12.71
N GLU A 7 30.75 -23.56 12.19
CA GLU A 7 29.65 -23.43 11.24
C GLU A 7 28.43 -22.86 11.96
N TYR A 8 27.83 -21.83 11.41
CA TYR A 8 26.60 -21.22 11.91
C TYR A 8 25.63 -20.88 10.80
N LYS A 9 24.35 -20.80 11.12
CA LYS A 9 23.29 -20.42 10.20
C LYS A 9 22.58 -19.16 10.73
N MET A 10 22.47 -18.16 9.87
CA MET A 10 21.69 -16.97 10.15
C MET A 10 20.24 -17.20 9.74
N HIS A 11 19.30 -16.85 10.60
CA HIS A 11 17.88 -16.84 10.31
C HIS A 11 17.39 -15.39 10.37
N SER A 12 16.71 -14.95 9.31
CA SER A 12 15.89 -13.74 9.34
C SER A 12 14.46 -14.12 9.72
N LEU A 13 13.91 -13.41 10.67
CA LEU A 13 12.52 -13.61 11.11
C LEU A 13 11.68 -12.49 10.50
N PRO A 14 10.97 -12.74 9.40
CA PRO A 14 10.12 -11.73 8.79
C PRO A 14 8.91 -11.44 9.70
N ALA A 15 8.60 -10.16 9.88
CA ALA A 15 7.46 -9.73 10.70
C ALA A 15 6.20 -9.46 9.85
N VAL A 16 6.38 -9.03 8.59
CA VAL A 16 5.29 -8.59 7.70
C VAL A 16 5.62 -8.98 6.26
N PHE A 17 4.60 -9.33 5.50
CA PHE A 17 4.68 -9.52 4.06
C PHE A 17 4.12 -8.28 3.36
N LEU A 18 4.89 -7.73 2.44
CA LEU A 18 4.47 -6.69 1.50
C LEU A 18 4.57 -7.28 0.10
N MET A 19 3.45 -7.36 -0.61
CA MET A 19 3.44 -7.74 -2.02
C MET A 19 3.62 -6.49 -2.86
N GLU A 20 4.52 -6.54 -3.81
CA GLU A 20 4.75 -5.47 -4.79
C GLU A 20 4.48 -5.99 -6.20
N ALA A 21 3.81 -5.18 -7.01
CA ALA A 21 3.55 -5.46 -8.42
C ALA A 21 3.55 -4.15 -9.24
N THR A 22 3.49 -4.28 -10.55
CA THR A 22 3.30 -3.16 -11.46
C THR A 22 2.07 -3.42 -12.32
N LEU A 23 1.12 -2.49 -12.30
CA LEU A 23 -0.05 -2.52 -13.17
C LEU A 23 0.37 -2.22 -14.62
N SER A 24 -0.34 -2.78 -15.58
CA SER A 24 -0.15 -2.44 -16.98
C SER A 24 -0.59 -0.99 -17.28
N ASP A 25 -0.02 -0.40 -18.32
CA ASP A 25 -0.42 0.94 -18.78
C ASP A 25 -1.91 0.99 -19.13
N GLU A 26 -2.47 -0.09 -19.72
CA GLU A 26 -3.90 -0.21 -20.01
C GLU A 26 -4.72 -0.07 -18.72
N MET A 27 -4.36 -0.79 -17.65
CA MET A 27 -5.06 -0.73 -16.37
C MET A 27 -4.98 0.67 -15.75
N VAL A 28 -3.80 1.29 -15.79
CA VAL A 28 -3.61 2.66 -15.29
C VAL A 28 -4.47 3.66 -16.07
N ASN A 29 -4.57 3.50 -17.39
CA ASN A 29 -5.40 4.34 -18.25
C ASN A 29 -6.90 4.15 -17.95
N ASP A 30 -7.37 2.90 -17.83
CA ASP A 30 -8.77 2.58 -17.47
C ASP A 30 -9.15 3.23 -16.12
N LEU A 31 -8.26 3.14 -15.13
CA LEU A 31 -8.45 3.79 -13.82
C LEU A 31 -8.50 5.31 -13.95
N ASN A 32 -7.60 5.92 -14.71
CA ASN A 32 -7.58 7.37 -14.90
C ASN A 32 -8.83 7.87 -15.65
N GLU A 33 -9.28 7.16 -16.66
CA GLU A 33 -10.52 7.52 -17.38
C GLU A 33 -11.74 7.48 -16.44
N TYR A 34 -11.85 6.44 -15.61
CA TYR A 34 -12.92 6.37 -14.61
C TYR A 34 -12.85 7.53 -13.61
N LEU A 35 -11.65 7.83 -13.12
CA LEU A 35 -11.44 8.89 -12.13
C LEU A 35 -11.64 10.28 -12.69
N ASP A 36 -11.27 10.51 -13.94
CA ASP A 36 -11.53 11.79 -14.61
C ASP A 36 -13.04 11.98 -14.84
N ASP A 37 -13.78 10.92 -15.19
CA ASP A 37 -15.25 10.95 -15.25
C ASP A 37 -15.87 11.22 -13.88
N LEU A 38 -15.37 10.59 -12.82
CA LEU A 38 -15.84 10.77 -11.44
C LEU A 38 -15.61 12.21 -10.95
N LEU A 39 -14.45 12.78 -11.24
CA LEU A 39 -14.12 14.17 -10.88
C LEU A 39 -15.02 15.21 -11.57
N ASN A 40 -15.58 14.87 -12.74
CA ASN A 40 -16.50 15.72 -13.48
C ASN A 40 -17.96 15.65 -12.96
N GLN A 41 -18.28 14.71 -12.06
CA GLN A 41 -19.62 14.62 -11.47
C GLN A 41 -19.82 15.70 -10.40
N GLU A 42 -20.91 16.45 -10.51
CA GLU A 42 -21.23 17.54 -9.55
C GLU A 42 -21.64 17.02 -8.18
N ASP A 43 -22.20 15.82 -8.12
CA ASP A 43 -22.72 15.15 -6.92
C ASP A 43 -21.73 14.17 -6.27
N ARG A 44 -20.46 14.16 -6.71
CA ARG A 44 -19.42 13.33 -6.11
C ARG A 44 -19.22 13.65 -4.63
N VAL A 45 -19.07 12.63 -3.82
CA VAL A 45 -18.87 12.78 -2.37
C VAL A 45 -17.39 12.64 -2.03
N SER A 46 -16.81 13.72 -1.51
CA SER A 46 -15.45 13.71 -0.99
C SER A 46 -15.45 13.47 0.52
N HIS A 47 -14.63 12.51 0.96
CA HIS A 47 -14.38 12.21 2.37
C HIS A 47 -13.16 12.92 2.94
N ALA A 48 -12.49 13.78 2.17
CA ALA A 48 -11.27 14.48 2.59
C ALA A 48 -11.46 15.25 3.91
N GLY A 49 -12.62 15.86 4.10
CA GLY A 49 -12.92 16.64 5.31
C GLY A 49 -13.14 15.83 6.58
N THR A 50 -13.27 14.51 6.51
CA THR A 50 -13.49 13.62 7.66
C THR A 50 -12.21 12.87 8.07
N LEU A 51 -11.14 12.99 7.28
CA LEU A 51 -9.86 12.35 7.57
C LEU A 51 -9.07 13.13 8.60
N VAL A 52 -8.28 12.41 9.40
CA VAL A 52 -7.34 13.01 10.37
C VAL A 52 -6.19 13.75 9.66
N GLY A 53 -5.86 13.38 8.43
CA GLY A 53 -4.86 14.04 7.61
C GLY A 53 -5.29 15.40 7.08
N GLN A 54 -4.41 16.02 6.33
CA GLN A 54 -4.72 17.22 5.56
C GLN A 54 -4.74 16.84 4.08
N ILE A 55 -5.95 16.86 3.50
CA ILE A 55 -6.19 16.84 2.06
C ILE A 55 -6.95 18.14 1.77
N GLY A 56 -6.20 19.25 1.85
CA GLY A 56 -6.80 20.60 1.85
C GLY A 56 -7.15 21.10 0.47
N ASN A 57 -6.39 20.69 -0.54
CA ASN A 57 -6.59 21.08 -1.93
C ASN A 57 -7.06 19.90 -2.80
N GLY A 58 -7.09 18.70 -2.22
CA GLY A 58 -7.43 17.48 -2.89
C GLY A 58 -8.76 16.89 -2.45
N GLU A 59 -9.03 15.68 -2.92
CA GLU A 59 -10.25 14.94 -2.61
C GLU A 59 -9.95 13.47 -2.30
N GLN A 60 -10.78 12.85 -1.46
CA GLN A 60 -10.87 11.41 -1.34
C GLN A 60 -12.27 10.98 -1.77
N LEU A 61 -12.35 10.22 -2.86
CA LEU A 61 -13.61 9.84 -3.48
C LEU A 61 -13.86 8.35 -3.36
N THR A 62 -15.07 7.97 -2.97
CA THR A 62 -15.52 6.58 -3.07
C THR A 62 -15.65 6.19 -4.54
N MET A 63 -15.17 4.99 -4.88
CA MET A 63 -15.29 4.40 -6.19
C MET A 63 -16.25 3.21 -6.15
N ASP A 64 -17.10 3.08 -7.15
CA ASP A 64 -18.00 1.93 -7.27
C ASP A 64 -17.25 0.73 -7.85
N HIS A 65 -16.79 -0.18 -7.01
CA HIS A 65 -16.06 -1.38 -7.43
C HIS A 65 -16.87 -2.32 -8.36
N ASN A 66 -18.19 -2.14 -8.48
CA ASN A 66 -19.04 -2.86 -9.42
C ASN A 66 -19.19 -2.14 -10.76
N HIS A 67 -18.62 -0.94 -10.91
CA HIS A 67 -18.68 -0.22 -12.17
C HIS A 67 -17.97 -0.98 -13.29
N PRO A 68 -18.56 -1.10 -14.51
CA PRO A 68 -17.98 -1.91 -15.60
C PRO A 68 -16.54 -1.56 -15.97
N LYS A 69 -16.16 -0.26 -15.93
CA LYS A 69 -14.77 0.17 -16.19
C LYS A 69 -13.77 -0.35 -15.15
N LEU A 70 -14.21 -0.66 -13.93
CA LEU A 70 -13.37 -1.14 -12.84
C LEU A 70 -13.35 -2.67 -12.72
N GLY A 71 -14.15 -3.39 -13.51
CA GLY A 71 -14.29 -4.85 -13.41
C GLY A 71 -12.97 -5.59 -13.48
N LYS A 72 -12.11 -5.25 -14.45
CA LYS A 72 -10.78 -5.86 -14.58
C LYS A 72 -9.87 -5.58 -13.37
N PHE A 73 -9.89 -4.35 -12.86
CA PHE A 73 -9.09 -3.97 -11.70
C PHE A 73 -9.61 -4.66 -10.43
N ASN A 74 -10.94 -4.69 -10.25
CA ASN A 74 -11.57 -5.36 -9.12
C ASN A 74 -11.28 -6.86 -9.10
N GLU A 75 -11.36 -7.52 -10.25
CA GLU A 75 -10.98 -8.94 -10.39
C GLU A 75 -9.50 -9.16 -10.07
N LEU A 76 -8.61 -8.32 -10.61
CA LEU A 76 -7.17 -8.41 -10.36
C LEU A 76 -6.83 -8.34 -8.88
N ILE A 77 -7.36 -7.36 -8.14
CA ILE A 77 -7.04 -7.20 -6.71
C ILE A 77 -7.59 -8.37 -5.87
N GLN A 78 -8.70 -8.97 -6.25
CA GLN A 78 -9.24 -10.16 -5.58
C GLN A 78 -8.36 -11.40 -5.83
N ILE A 79 -7.89 -11.61 -7.06
CA ILE A 79 -6.96 -12.69 -7.42
C ILE A 79 -5.64 -12.50 -6.66
N MET A 80 -5.07 -11.30 -6.69
CA MET A 80 -3.83 -10.99 -5.96
C MET A 80 -4.00 -11.15 -4.45
N GLY A 81 -5.16 -10.79 -3.91
CA GLY A 81 -5.50 -10.99 -2.50
C GLY A 81 -5.55 -12.49 -2.13
N ALA A 82 -6.13 -13.32 -2.99
CA ALA A 82 -6.14 -14.76 -2.79
C ALA A 82 -4.73 -15.36 -2.83
N ASP A 83 -3.89 -14.89 -3.76
CA ASP A 83 -2.47 -15.28 -3.83
C ASP A 83 -1.68 -14.79 -2.62
N TYR A 84 -1.96 -13.59 -2.12
CA TYR A 84 -1.36 -13.06 -0.89
C TYR A 84 -1.64 -13.97 0.30
N VAL A 85 -2.91 -14.34 0.52
CA VAL A 85 -3.33 -15.25 1.61
C VAL A 85 -2.67 -16.62 1.47
N LYS A 86 -2.62 -17.17 0.26
CA LYS A 86 -2.00 -18.45 -0.03
C LYS A 86 -0.49 -18.45 0.26
N ASN A 87 0.22 -17.40 -0.16
CA ASN A 87 1.65 -17.26 0.08
C ASN A 87 1.95 -17.06 1.57
N PHE A 88 1.14 -16.28 2.29
CA PHE A 88 1.24 -16.14 3.73
C PHE A 88 1.03 -17.49 4.43
N ALA A 89 -0.01 -18.24 4.08
CA ALA A 89 -0.29 -19.56 4.63
C ALA A 89 0.85 -20.57 4.38
N GLY A 90 1.44 -20.55 3.18
CA GLY A 90 2.57 -21.39 2.83
C GLY A 90 3.86 -21.08 3.58
N SER A 91 4.00 -19.86 4.13
CA SER A 91 5.16 -19.43 4.90
C SER A 91 5.01 -19.60 6.42
N THR A 92 3.84 -19.99 6.90
CA THR A 92 3.55 -20.19 8.32
C THR A 92 3.67 -21.65 8.75
N VAL A 93 3.88 -21.89 10.06
CA VAL A 93 3.94 -23.24 10.64
C VAL A 93 2.58 -23.93 10.61
N ASN A 94 1.51 -23.16 10.65
CA ASN A 94 0.13 -23.65 10.63
C ASN A 94 -0.63 -23.06 9.43
N PRO A 95 -0.50 -23.65 8.24
CA PRO A 95 -1.21 -23.19 7.07
C PRO A 95 -2.74 -23.33 7.30
N PHE A 96 -3.50 -22.41 6.72
CA PHE A 96 -4.96 -22.46 6.80
C PHE A 96 -5.49 -23.75 6.19
N LYS A 97 -6.32 -24.46 6.96
CA LYS A 97 -7.00 -25.68 6.52
C LYS A 97 -8.34 -25.39 5.84
N GLU A 98 -8.85 -24.18 6.05
CA GLU A 98 -10.18 -23.78 5.58
C GLU A 98 -10.08 -23.03 4.24
N ASN A 99 -11.10 -23.19 3.43
CA ASN A 99 -11.23 -22.40 2.21
C ASN A 99 -11.39 -20.92 2.56
N ARG A 100 -10.76 -20.06 1.75
CA ARG A 100 -10.84 -18.60 1.89
C ARG A 100 -11.33 -17.99 0.59
N VAL A 101 -12.17 -16.97 0.72
CA VAL A 101 -12.62 -16.14 -0.39
C VAL A 101 -12.26 -14.71 -0.08
N VAL A 102 -11.66 -14.04 -1.07
CA VAL A 102 -11.28 -12.62 -0.97
C VAL A 102 -12.26 -11.79 -1.78
N GLU A 103 -12.82 -10.77 -1.17
CA GLU A 103 -13.80 -9.87 -1.79
C GLU A 103 -13.44 -8.42 -1.48
N THR A 104 -13.59 -7.56 -2.45
CA THR A 104 -13.42 -6.11 -2.26
C THR A 104 -14.53 -5.59 -1.35
N ASP A 105 -14.13 -4.90 -0.29
CA ASP A 105 -15.03 -4.23 0.64
C ASP A 105 -15.26 -2.78 0.23
N GLU A 106 -14.16 -2.05 0.10
CA GLU A 106 -14.15 -0.64 -0.25
C GLU A 106 -13.09 -0.35 -1.30
N LEU A 107 -13.40 0.59 -2.18
CA LEU A 107 -12.48 1.12 -3.19
C LEU A 107 -12.60 2.64 -3.20
N TRP A 108 -11.46 3.32 -3.14
CA TRP A 108 -11.44 4.78 -3.16
C TRP A 108 -10.21 5.33 -3.89
N SER A 109 -10.30 6.59 -4.28
CA SER A 109 -9.17 7.36 -4.79
C SER A 109 -8.80 8.49 -3.86
N VAL A 110 -7.52 8.87 -3.87
CA VAL A 110 -7.00 10.05 -3.18
C VAL A 110 -6.28 10.92 -4.18
N HIS A 111 -6.78 12.12 -4.35
CA HIS A 111 -6.23 13.18 -5.20
C HIS A 111 -5.51 14.17 -4.30
N SER A 112 -4.19 14.10 -4.26
CA SER A 112 -3.35 14.91 -3.36
C SER A 112 -2.55 15.93 -4.14
N TYR A 113 -2.43 17.11 -3.57
CA TYR A 113 -1.61 18.23 -4.07
C TYR A 113 -0.56 18.63 -3.04
N ALA A 114 0.26 19.64 -3.37
CA ALA A 114 1.32 20.10 -2.48
C ALA A 114 0.82 20.38 -1.06
N GLY A 115 1.49 19.80 -0.07
CA GLY A 115 1.15 19.92 1.35
C GLY A 115 0.16 18.88 1.87
N ASP A 116 -0.59 18.18 0.99
CA ASP A 116 -1.52 17.14 1.41
C ASP A 116 -0.76 15.91 1.92
N TYR A 117 -1.19 15.38 3.05
CA TYR A 117 -0.58 14.21 3.70
C TYR A 117 -1.62 13.34 4.40
N ASN A 118 -1.28 12.08 4.65
CA ASN A 118 -2.07 11.20 5.49
C ASN A 118 -1.18 10.71 6.66
N PRO A 119 -1.58 10.99 7.92
CA PRO A 119 -0.79 10.59 9.08
C PRO A 119 -0.76 9.07 9.22
N ILE A 120 0.00 8.59 10.20
CA ILE A 120 0.05 7.16 10.50
C ILE A 120 -1.32 6.65 10.91
N HIS A 121 -1.78 5.62 10.20
CA HIS A 121 -3.08 4.96 10.40
C HIS A 121 -3.01 3.51 9.93
N ASP A 122 -4.02 2.76 10.24
CA ASP A 122 -4.32 1.45 9.66
C ASP A 122 -5.72 1.47 9.01
N ASN A 123 -6.07 0.38 8.33
CA ASN A 123 -7.36 0.25 7.65
C ASN A 123 -8.23 -0.80 8.36
N GLY A 124 -9.51 -0.49 8.50
CA GLY A 124 -10.51 -1.45 8.96
C GLY A 124 -11.01 -2.35 7.84
N THR A 125 -11.39 -3.57 8.19
CA THR A 125 -12.13 -4.50 7.31
C THR A 125 -13.23 -5.18 8.10
N LYS A 126 -14.24 -5.74 7.43
CA LYS A 126 -15.33 -6.47 8.09
C LYS A 126 -14.87 -7.81 8.64
N THR A 127 -13.80 -8.36 8.10
CA THR A 127 -13.20 -9.62 8.56
C THR A 127 -11.96 -9.35 9.41
N LEU A 128 -11.66 -10.23 10.37
CA LEU A 128 -10.44 -10.15 11.18
C LEU A 128 -9.17 -10.27 10.33
N MET A 129 -9.24 -11.00 9.23
CA MET A 129 -8.18 -11.11 8.25
C MET A 129 -8.49 -10.17 7.09
N GLY A 130 -8.01 -8.96 7.17
CA GLY A 130 -8.18 -7.95 6.14
C GLY A 130 -6.90 -7.71 5.35
N ILE A 131 -7.08 -7.32 4.10
CA ILE A 131 -5.99 -6.93 3.20
C ILE A 131 -6.30 -5.53 2.68
N SER A 132 -5.27 -4.69 2.58
CA SER A 132 -5.34 -3.42 1.90
C SER A 132 -4.40 -3.40 0.71
N CYS A 133 -4.75 -2.62 -0.29
CA CYS A 133 -3.84 -2.36 -1.41
C CYS A 133 -3.87 -0.88 -1.80
N THR A 134 -2.80 -0.46 -2.48
CA THR A 134 -2.67 0.90 -3.01
C THR A 134 -1.85 0.89 -4.29
N CYS A 135 -2.20 1.77 -5.23
CA CYS A 135 -1.41 2.01 -6.43
C CYS A 135 -1.49 3.48 -6.84
N TRP A 136 -0.55 3.91 -7.67
CA TRP A 136 -0.51 5.28 -8.17
C TRP A 136 -0.80 5.32 -9.66
N THR A 137 -1.73 6.18 -10.06
CA THR A 137 -2.10 6.39 -11.46
C THR A 137 -1.57 7.69 -12.02
N LYS A 138 -1.23 8.66 -11.14
CA LYS A 138 -0.48 9.88 -11.48
C LYS A 138 0.53 10.20 -10.36
N VAL A 139 1.72 10.60 -10.75
CA VAL A 139 2.79 11.01 -9.83
C VAL A 139 3.48 12.25 -10.39
N PRO A 140 3.59 13.35 -9.63
CA PRO A 140 4.30 14.54 -10.06
C PRO A 140 5.77 14.26 -10.38
N GLN A 141 6.30 14.92 -11.42
CA GLN A 141 7.65 14.68 -11.92
C GLN A 141 8.74 14.90 -10.85
N GLN A 142 8.59 15.91 -10.00
CA GLN A 142 9.55 16.20 -8.92
C GLN A 142 9.64 15.07 -7.89
N ILE A 143 8.59 14.23 -7.72
CA ILE A 143 8.65 13.04 -6.89
C ILE A 143 9.41 11.93 -7.63
N LEU A 144 9.16 11.77 -8.93
CA LEU A 144 9.86 10.77 -9.76
C LEU A 144 11.37 11.04 -9.84
N ASP A 145 11.77 12.30 -9.85
CA ASP A 145 13.16 12.74 -9.93
C ASP A 145 13.93 12.58 -8.61
N GLN A 146 13.26 12.23 -7.50
CA GLN A 146 13.94 11.99 -6.23
C GLN A 146 14.90 10.81 -6.31
N PRO A 147 16.05 10.87 -5.64
CA PRO A 147 16.99 9.76 -5.55
C PRO A 147 16.31 8.50 -5.00
N THR A 148 16.61 7.36 -5.60
CA THR A 148 16.10 6.07 -5.11
C THR A 148 16.90 5.63 -3.88
N SER A 149 16.22 5.04 -2.90
CA SER A 149 16.88 4.42 -1.73
C SER A 149 17.98 3.46 -2.17
N GLY A 150 19.14 3.56 -1.53
CA GLY A 150 20.33 2.74 -1.85
C GLY A 150 21.28 3.37 -2.85
N THR A 151 21.00 4.56 -3.41
CA THR A 151 21.97 5.35 -4.16
C THR A 151 22.83 6.19 -3.20
N ASN A 152 24.04 6.59 -3.64
CA ASN A 152 24.92 7.47 -2.85
C ASN A 152 24.31 8.84 -2.56
N GLU A 153 23.30 9.25 -3.33
CA GLU A 153 22.57 10.51 -3.19
C GLU A 153 21.45 10.40 -2.14
N TYR A 154 21.00 9.17 -1.84
CA TYR A 154 20.01 8.90 -0.81
C TYR A 154 20.70 8.81 0.55
N GLY A 155 21.26 9.93 1.00
CA GLY A 155 21.95 9.98 2.29
C GLY A 155 20.97 10.16 3.44
N LEU A 156 21.05 9.30 4.45
CA LEU A 156 20.28 9.37 5.70
C LEU A 156 20.37 10.73 6.40
N TYR A 157 21.40 11.50 6.08
CA TYR A 157 21.75 12.75 6.76
C TYR A 157 21.50 14.00 5.93
N ASN A 158 21.12 13.88 4.67
CA ASN A 158 21.03 15.04 3.79
C ASN A 158 19.77 15.87 3.99
N SER A 159 18.61 15.26 4.04
CA SER A 159 17.34 15.89 4.44
C SER A 159 16.18 14.92 4.32
N SER A 160 15.07 15.19 5.01
CA SER A 160 13.81 14.44 4.86
C SER A 160 13.11 14.67 3.51
N GLY A 161 13.61 15.59 2.67
CA GLY A 161 13.05 15.91 1.35
C GLY A 161 13.03 14.72 0.39
N HIS A 162 13.91 13.74 0.57
CA HIS A 162 13.90 12.49 -0.19
C HIS A 162 12.66 11.62 0.06
N SER A 163 11.85 11.96 1.05
CA SER A 163 10.61 11.24 1.38
C SER A 163 9.36 11.97 0.90
N ASP A 164 9.51 13.10 0.23
CA ASP A 164 8.38 13.89 -0.28
C ASP A 164 7.47 13.01 -1.15
N GLY A 165 6.18 12.95 -0.80
CA GLY A 165 5.17 12.15 -1.50
C GLY A 165 5.25 10.64 -1.32
N CYS A 166 6.24 10.12 -0.57
CA CYS A 166 6.41 8.70 -0.33
C CYS A 166 5.36 8.15 0.64
N ILE A 167 5.10 6.84 0.52
CA ILE A 167 4.38 6.06 1.53
C ILE A 167 5.38 5.39 2.48
N THR A 168 5.03 5.33 3.77
CA THR A 168 5.79 4.53 4.75
C THR A 168 4.94 3.39 5.25
N PHE A 169 5.56 2.23 5.47
CA PHE A 169 4.97 1.10 6.17
C PHE A 169 5.73 0.88 7.47
N ASN A 170 4.99 0.87 8.60
CA ASN A 170 5.55 0.79 9.95
C ASN A 170 5.09 -0.52 10.60
N TYR A 171 6.03 -1.41 10.86
CA TYR A 171 5.75 -2.74 11.44
C TYR A 171 6.45 -2.98 12.76
N GLY A 172 6.86 -1.90 13.42
CA GLY A 172 7.44 -1.90 14.77
C GLY A 172 8.03 -0.55 15.14
N GLN A 173 8.69 -0.49 16.28
CA GLN A 173 9.45 0.69 16.69
C GLN A 173 10.85 0.61 16.11
N GLY A 174 11.19 1.55 15.26
CA GLY A 174 12.48 1.59 14.61
C GLY A 174 12.94 3.00 14.28
N SER A 175 14.23 3.11 14.03
CA SER A 175 14.85 4.30 13.47
C SER A 175 15.84 3.90 12.38
N LEU A 176 16.24 4.87 11.56
CA LEU A 176 17.24 4.65 10.52
C LEU A 176 18.62 4.25 11.09
N MET A 177 18.86 4.53 12.38
CA MET A 177 20.09 4.14 13.10
C MET A 177 20.03 2.71 13.68
N ASP A 178 18.94 1.97 13.46
CA ASP A 178 18.77 0.65 14.07
C ASP A 178 19.77 -0.38 13.54
N THR A 179 20.22 -0.24 12.29
CA THR A 179 21.24 -1.12 11.72
C THR A 179 22.54 -1.10 12.55
N GLU A 180 22.97 0.07 13.02
CA GLU A 180 24.15 0.19 13.89
C GLU A 180 23.93 -0.41 15.27
N ARG A 181 22.67 -0.54 15.68
CA ARG A 181 22.25 -1.16 16.94
C ARG A 181 21.94 -2.65 16.79
N LEU A 182 22.27 -3.25 15.63
CA LEU A 182 21.94 -4.64 15.27
C LEU A 182 20.42 -4.93 15.34
N ARG A 183 19.58 -3.90 15.19
CA ARG A 183 18.15 -4.03 15.11
C ARG A 183 17.73 -3.98 13.63
N PRO A 184 16.97 -4.95 13.11
CA PRO A 184 16.47 -4.86 11.76
C PRO A 184 15.53 -3.66 11.62
N PRO A 185 15.53 -2.98 10.45
CA PRO A 185 14.57 -1.92 10.18
C PRO A 185 13.13 -2.41 10.38
N GLN A 186 12.30 -1.59 11.00
CA GLN A 186 10.88 -1.88 11.26
C GLN A 186 9.98 -0.85 10.60
N MET A 187 10.54 -0.09 9.68
CA MET A 187 9.86 0.87 8.82
C MET A 187 10.51 0.82 7.44
N VAL A 188 9.70 0.91 6.41
CA VAL A 188 10.17 1.06 5.03
C VAL A 188 9.50 2.26 4.39
N ILE A 189 10.26 3.02 3.60
CA ILE A 189 9.77 4.16 2.82
C ILE A 189 9.79 3.75 1.35
N MET A 190 8.65 3.88 0.69
CA MET A 190 8.48 3.50 -0.71
C MET A 190 8.12 4.72 -1.55
N LYS A 191 8.92 4.94 -2.60
CA LYS A 191 8.68 6.01 -3.57
C LYS A 191 7.52 5.61 -4.49
N PRO A 192 6.53 6.51 -4.69
CA PRO A 192 5.46 6.26 -5.65
C PRO A 192 6.00 6.34 -7.08
N GLU A 193 5.50 5.47 -7.92
CA GLU A 193 5.73 5.43 -9.37
C GLU A 193 4.41 5.08 -10.04
N VAL A 194 4.17 5.58 -11.24
CA VAL A 194 2.94 5.27 -11.99
C VAL A 194 2.87 3.77 -12.26
N GLY A 195 1.72 3.16 -11.94
CA GLY A 195 1.49 1.72 -12.05
C GLY A 195 2.03 0.90 -10.88
N LYS A 196 2.90 1.43 -10.02
CA LYS A 196 3.37 0.70 -8.84
C LYS A 196 2.21 0.36 -7.91
N PHE A 197 2.16 -0.88 -7.46
CA PHE A 197 1.09 -1.45 -6.66
C PHE A 197 1.67 -2.13 -5.43
N PHE A 198 1.05 -1.90 -4.26
CA PHE A 198 1.36 -2.62 -3.03
C PHE A 198 0.12 -3.27 -2.45
N MET A 199 0.29 -4.47 -1.87
CA MET A 199 -0.74 -5.15 -1.09
C MET A 199 -0.15 -5.62 0.24
N PHE A 200 -0.89 -5.42 1.33
CA PHE A 200 -0.43 -5.60 2.70
C PHE A 200 -1.59 -5.90 3.65
N PRO A 201 -1.33 -6.42 4.87
CA PRO A 201 -2.38 -6.65 5.84
C PRO A 201 -3.03 -5.32 6.24
N SER A 202 -4.35 -5.28 6.38
CA SER A 202 -5.09 -4.04 6.70
C SER A 202 -4.65 -3.39 8.01
N TRP A 203 -4.18 -4.17 8.99
CA TRP A 203 -3.65 -3.68 10.27
C TRP A 203 -2.27 -3.03 10.17
N LEU A 204 -1.58 -3.15 9.02
CA LEU A 204 -0.24 -2.58 8.88
C LEU A 204 -0.31 -1.06 8.86
N GLN A 205 0.28 -0.44 9.86
CA GLN A 205 0.33 1.01 9.96
C GLN A 205 1.13 1.61 8.81
N HIS A 206 0.57 2.63 8.20
CA HIS A 206 1.19 3.34 7.11
C HIS A 206 0.87 4.83 7.17
N SER A 207 1.69 5.62 6.51
CA SER A 207 1.48 7.06 6.37
C SER A 207 1.95 7.54 5.01
N VAL A 208 1.47 8.69 4.59
CA VAL A 208 1.83 9.28 3.31
C VAL A 208 2.37 10.68 3.55
N TYR A 209 3.63 10.90 3.17
CA TYR A 209 4.28 12.20 3.31
C TYR A 209 3.70 13.23 2.35
N PRO A 210 3.63 14.50 2.78
CA PRO A 210 3.35 15.60 1.86
C PRO A 210 4.46 15.73 0.83
N PHE A 211 4.19 16.46 -0.24
CA PHE A 211 5.18 16.84 -1.23
C PHE A 211 5.08 18.33 -1.55
N LYS A 212 6.08 18.86 -2.25
CA LYS A 212 6.16 20.25 -2.67
C LYS A 212 6.12 20.34 -4.19
N GLY A 213 5.75 21.51 -4.70
CA GLY A 213 5.67 21.75 -6.13
C GLY A 213 4.31 21.44 -6.74
N ASP A 214 4.20 21.54 -8.05
CA ASP A 214 2.94 21.43 -8.77
C ASP A 214 2.62 19.98 -9.16
N GLY A 215 1.37 19.74 -9.48
CA GLY A 215 0.87 18.47 -10.00
C GLY A 215 0.06 17.67 -8.99
N GLU A 216 -0.64 16.68 -9.52
CA GLU A 216 -1.50 15.76 -8.78
C GLU A 216 -0.77 14.44 -8.52
N ARG A 217 -0.73 14.01 -7.26
CA ARG A 217 -0.48 12.61 -6.93
C ARG A 217 -1.82 11.92 -6.76
N ARG A 218 -2.15 11.02 -7.71
CA ARG A 218 -3.40 10.27 -7.71
C ARG A 218 -3.13 8.85 -7.28
N THR A 219 -3.81 8.43 -6.21
CA THR A 219 -3.70 7.10 -5.62
C THR A 219 -5.06 6.42 -5.70
N VAL A 220 -5.07 5.12 -6.02
CA VAL A 220 -6.23 4.24 -5.86
C VAL A 220 -5.92 3.24 -4.76
N ALA A 221 -6.84 3.07 -3.84
CA ALA A 221 -6.68 2.15 -2.72
C ALA A 221 -7.96 1.33 -2.50
N ALA A 222 -7.79 0.13 -1.95
CA ALA A 222 -8.91 -0.74 -1.62
C ALA A 222 -8.66 -1.51 -0.33
N ASN A 223 -9.76 -1.88 0.33
CA ASN A 223 -9.80 -2.86 1.40
C ASN A 223 -10.52 -4.12 0.92
N LEU A 224 -9.97 -5.27 1.27
CA LEU A 224 -10.52 -6.58 0.91
C LEU A 224 -10.77 -7.40 2.17
N ASN A 225 -11.95 -8.00 2.23
CA ASN A 225 -12.30 -8.98 3.24
C ASN A 225 -11.79 -10.37 2.86
N VAL A 226 -11.31 -11.12 3.83
CA VAL A 226 -10.90 -12.52 3.67
C VAL A 226 -11.86 -13.39 4.48
N TRP A 227 -12.86 -13.91 3.81
CA TRP A 227 -13.89 -14.73 4.44
C TRP A 227 -13.43 -16.18 4.62
N ARG A 228 -13.78 -16.77 5.73
CA ARG A 228 -13.81 -18.23 5.87
C ARG A 228 -15.03 -18.77 5.14
N VAL A 229 -14.86 -19.88 4.44
CA VAL A 229 -15.98 -20.55 3.79
C VAL A 229 -16.13 -21.93 4.42
N ALA A 230 -17.24 -22.15 5.10
CA ALA A 230 -17.60 -23.45 5.65
C ALA A 230 -17.98 -24.44 4.55
N ASP A 231 -18.05 -25.73 4.87
CA ASP A 231 -18.39 -26.80 3.90
C ASP A 231 -19.78 -26.61 3.27
N ASP A 232 -20.69 -25.93 3.95
CA ASP A 232 -22.03 -25.58 3.45
C ASP A 232 -22.03 -24.28 2.59
N GLY A 233 -20.88 -23.67 2.36
CA GLY A 233 -20.73 -22.43 1.60
C GLY A 233 -20.97 -21.14 2.39
N THR A 234 -21.27 -21.23 3.70
CA THR A 234 -21.47 -20.06 4.55
C THR A 234 -20.14 -19.31 4.74
N LYS A 235 -20.19 -17.98 4.62
CA LYS A 235 -19.04 -17.09 4.85
C LYS A 235 -19.07 -16.55 6.29
N HIS A 236 -17.90 -16.57 6.92
CA HIS A 236 -17.68 -16.10 8.29
C HIS A 236 -16.49 -15.16 8.39
#